data_89e818f1b4b1683253fe30dfd9a5249a
#
_entry.id   89e818f1b4b1683253fe30dfd9a5249a
#
_cell.length_a   1.000
_cell.length_b   1.000
_cell.length_c   1.000
_cell.angle_alpha   90.00
_cell.angle_beta   90.00
_cell.angle_gamma   90.00
#
_symmetry.space_group_name_H-M   'P 1'
#
loop_
_entity.id
_entity.type
_entity.pdbx_description
1 polymer ?
#
loop_
_entity_poly.entity_id
_entity_poly.type
_entity_poly.pdbx_seq_one_letter_code
_entity_poly.pdbx_strand_id
1 'polypeptide(L)'
;ATSFSFTLDTSAAAPGVALTTDSGSSASDHVTNVGTLNLSGVETGATVEYSIDGGHTWSTSFSATEGLNDVQVRQTDIAGNTSSATSFSFTLDTSAAAPGVALTTDSGSSTSDHVTNVGTLNLSGIETGATVEYSIDGGHTWSTSFSAVEGLNDIQVRQTDIAGNTSAATSFNFTLDTSAAAPGVALTTDSGSSASDHITNVGTLNLTGVESGATVQYSVDNGAHWSTSFSAVEGTNNVQVRQTDIAGNTSSATSFSFTLDTSAAAPGVALATDSGSSTSDHVTNVGTLNLSGVETGTTVEYSTDGGHTWSTSFSAVEGVNDVQVRQTDIAGNTSDPTSFSFTLDTSAAAPGVALATDSGSSAVDHITNVGTLNLTGVETGATVEYSIDGGHTWSTSFSATEGANDVQVRQTDIAGNTSAATSFNFTLDTSAAAPGVALTTDSGSSASDHVTNVGTLNLSGVESGATVQYSVDNGAHWNTSFSAVEGVNNVQVRQIDVAGNTSAATSFSFTLDTSAAAPGVALTTDSGSSTS
;
A
#
# COMPACT_ATOMS: atom_id res chain seq x y z
N ALA A 1 43.77 -119.30 78.87
CA ALA A 1 42.46 -118.69 78.64
C ALA A 1 42.58 -117.63 77.55
N THR A 2 41.99 -117.87 76.50
CA THR A 2 41.85 -116.84 75.40
C THR A 2 40.72 -115.94 75.80
N SER A 3 40.91 -114.71 76.04
CA SER A 3 39.85 -113.76 76.26
C SER A 3 39.31 -113.29 74.93
N PHE A 4 38.06 -113.34 74.79
CA PHE A 4 37.35 -112.83 73.64
C PHE A 4 36.56 -111.54 74.08
N SER A 5 36.73 -110.51 73.42
CA SER A 5 35.97 -109.31 73.66
C SER A 5 35.16 -108.96 72.35
N PHE A 6 33.97 -108.61 72.48
CA PHE A 6 33.11 -108.14 71.41
C PHE A 6 32.42 -106.85 71.87
N THR A 7 32.07 -106.07 70.95
CA THR A 7 31.21 -104.88 71.16
C THR A 7 29.84 -105.22 70.66
N LEU A 8 28.84 -105.09 71.50
CA LEU A 8 27.46 -105.19 71.10
C LEU A 8 26.94 -103.78 70.83
N ASP A 9 26.51 -103.53 69.65
CA ASP A 9 25.85 -102.31 69.23
C ASP A 9 24.42 -102.69 68.81
N THR A 10 23.38 -102.07 69.36
CA THR A 10 21.97 -102.40 69.19
C THR A 10 21.15 -101.22 68.61
N SER A 11 21.80 -100.06 68.25
CA SER A 11 21.11 -98.90 67.83
C SER A 11 21.95 -98.01 66.87
N ALA A 12 21.36 -97.52 65.88
CA ALA A 12 21.92 -96.43 65.02
C ALA A 12 21.17 -95.11 65.31
N ALA A 13 21.91 -94.02 65.48
CA ALA A 13 21.33 -92.68 65.68
C ALA A 13 20.76 -92.16 64.38
N ALA A 14 19.64 -91.43 64.40
CA ALA A 14 19.13 -90.75 63.21
C ALA A 14 20.06 -89.63 62.76
N PRO A 15 20.50 -89.60 61.53
CA PRO A 15 21.35 -88.51 61.04
C PRO A 15 20.60 -87.17 61.02
N GLY A 16 21.32 -86.07 61.37
CA GLY A 16 20.84 -84.71 61.13
C GLY A 16 21.02 -84.36 59.66
N VAL A 17 20.03 -83.67 59.05
CA VAL A 17 20.01 -83.28 57.62
C VAL A 17 19.87 -81.78 57.55
N ALA A 18 20.67 -81.13 56.75
CA ALA A 18 20.58 -79.74 56.38
C ALA A 18 21.09 -79.53 54.95
N LEU A 19 20.87 -78.38 54.33
CA LEU A 19 21.53 -77.96 53.05
C LEU A 19 23.03 -77.72 53.38
N THR A 20 23.90 -78.09 52.42
CA THR A 20 25.30 -77.69 52.47
C THR A 20 25.43 -76.18 52.41
N THR A 21 24.59 -75.55 51.54
CA THR A 21 24.45 -74.13 51.37
C THR A 21 22.98 -73.84 51.17
N ASP A 22 22.36 -73.06 52.01
CA ASP A 22 21.07 -72.44 51.77
C ASP A 22 21.35 -71.11 51.15
N SER A 23 21.28 -71.03 49.79
CA SER A 23 21.72 -69.91 48.99
C SER A 23 20.60 -68.87 48.83
N GLY A 24 20.97 -67.69 48.35
CA GLY A 24 19.96 -66.65 47.99
C GLY A 24 19.71 -65.63 49.08
N SER A 25 18.44 -65.18 49.14
CA SER A 25 18.06 -64.03 49.98
C SER A 25 17.96 -64.37 51.50
N SER A 26 17.76 -65.69 51.84
CA SER A 26 17.68 -66.19 53.21
C SER A 26 18.50 -67.47 53.36
N ALA A 27 19.20 -67.60 54.43
CA ALA A 27 19.99 -68.82 54.79
C ALA A 27 19.18 -69.80 55.60
N SER A 28 17.84 -69.73 55.63
CA SER A 28 16.97 -70.54 56.48
C SER A 28 15.59 -70.80 55.94
N ASP A 29 15.31 -70.43 54.65
CA ASP A 29 14.03 -70.65 53.99
C ASP A 29 13.96 -71.94 53.19
N HIS A 30 15.13 -72.66 53.15
CA HIS A 30 15.29 -73.89 52.39
C HIS A 30 14.96 -73.78 50.87
N VAL A 31 15.11 -72.55 50.30
CA VAL A 31 15.09 -72.31 48.88
C VAL A 31 16.51 -72.05 48.42
N THR A 32 17.03 -72.88 47.55
CA THR A 32 18.45 -72.90 47.27
C THR A 32 18.74 -73.25 45.81
N ASN A 33 19.83 -72.73 45.24
CA ASN A 33 20.36 -73.17 43.94
C ASN A 33 21.43 -74.29 44.09
N VAL A 34 21.68 -74.80 45.34
CA VAL A 34 22.66 -75.84 45.65
C VAL A 34 21.93 -77.04 46.34
N GLY A 35 21.56 -78.05 45.60
CA GLY A 35 20.78 -79.18 46.04
C GLY A 35 21.57 -80.27 46.82
N THR A 36 22.76 -79.92 47.35
CA THR A 36 23.57 -80.87 48.11
C THR A 36 23.25 -80.80 49.62
N LEU A 37 23.10 -82.00 50.20
CA LEU A 37 22.80 -82.13 51.62
C LEU A 37 24.08 -82.22 52.46
N ASN A 38 24.08 -81.61 53.63
CA ASN A 38 25.04 -81.77 54.69
C ASN A 38 24.44 -82.70 55.79
N LEU A 39 25.09 -83.79 56.04
CA LEU A 39 24.65 -84.73 57.05
C LEU A 39 25.52 -84.63 58.36
N SER A 40 24.87 -84.67 59.46
CA SER A 40 25.54 -84.70 60.76
C SER A 40 25.13 -85.96 61.55
N GLY A 41 25.99 -86.37 62.49
CA GLY A 41 25.71 -87.55 63.30
C GLY A 41 25.74 -88.89 62.52
N VAL A 42 26.40 -88.90 61.36
CA VAL A 42 26.66 -90.15 60.63
C VAL A 42 27.76 -90.92 61.29
N GLU A 43 27.49 -92.21 61.69
CA GLU A 43 28.42 -93.06 62.33
C GLU A 43 29.57 -93.52 61.42
N THR A 44 30.74 -93.72 61.96
CA THR A 44 31.91 -94.11 61.14
C THR A 44 31.67 -95.50 60.55
N GLY A 45 31.70 -95.60 59.19
CA GLY A 45 31.48 -96.82 58.44
C GLY A 45 30.03 -97.16 58.21
N ALA A 46 29.08 -96.32 58.63
CA ALA A 46 27.65 -96.48 58.31
C ALA A 46 27.36 -96.25 56.82
N THR A 47 26.38 -97.02 56.37
CA THR A 47 25.81 -96.77 55.04
C THR A 47 24.66 -95.81 55.17
N VAL A 48 24.73 -94.64 54.46
CA VAL A 48 23.64 -93.66 54.42
C VAL A 48 22.75 -94.01 53.26
N GLU A 49 21.44 -93.96 53.48
CA GLU A 49 20.40 -94.20 52.45
C GLU A 49 19.37 -93.05 52.43
N TYR A 50 18.91 -92.71 51.24
CA TYR A 50 17.99 -91.62 50.98
C TYR A 50 16.70 -92.17 50.36
N SER A 51 15.58 -91.64 50.75
CA SER A 51 14.27 -91.95 50.14
C SER A 51 13.63 -90.66 49.74
N ILE A 52 13.01 -90.59 48.51
CA ILE A 52 12.26 -89.46 47.96
C ILE A 52 10.78 -89.81 47.74
N ASP A 53 10.38 -90.99 48.24
CA ASP A 53 9.02 -91.56 48.10
C ASP A 53 8.34 -91.82 49.44
N GLY A 54 8.74 -91.14 50.49
CA GLY A 54 8.20 -91.25 51.82
C GLY A 54 8.68 -92.50 52.56
N GLY A 55 9.85 -93.06 52.20
CA GLY A 55 10.45 -94.25 52.90
C GLY A 55 10.08 -95.56 52.26
N HIS A 56 9.43 -95.63 51.08
CA HIS A 56 9.05 -96.86 50.41
C HIS A 56 10.24 -97.50 49.69
N THR A 57 11.14 -96.66 49.07
CA THR A 57 12.39 -97.13 48.47
C THR A 57 13.55 -96.34 48.98
N TRP A 58 14.74 -97.01 49.10
CA TRP A 58 15.97 -96.42 49.64
C TRP A 58 17.14 -96.59 48.67
N SER A 59 17.90 -95.51 48.45
CA SER A 59 19.11 -95.49 47.63
C SER A 59 20.29 -94.94 48.40
N THR A 60 21.45 -95.43 48.07
CA THR A 60 22.72 -94.86 48.65
C THR A 60 23.19 -93.58 48.00
N SER A 61 22.46 -93.06 47.01
CA SER A 61 22.75 -91.80 46.37
C SER A 61 21.46 -90.97 46.31
N PHE A 62 21.62 -89.64 46.45
CA PHE A 62 20.60 -88.64 46.30
C PHE A 62 21.03 -87.58 45.27
N SER A 63 20.18 -87.21 44.39
CA SER A 63 20.30 -86.06 43.49
C SER A 63 19.04 -85.24 43.61
N ALA A 64 19.12 -83.95 43.95
CA ALA A 64 18.01 -83.03 43.97
C ALA A 64 17.51 -82.78 42.60
N THR A 65 16.20 -82.60 42.43
CA THR A 65 15.54 -82.19 41.21
C THR A 65 14.95 -80.81 41.36
N GLU A 66 14.83 -80.10 40.27
CA GLU A 66 14.23 -78.79 40.23
C GLU A 66 12.82 -78.79 40.87
N GLY A 67 12.55 -77.80 41.74
CA GLY A 67 11.36 -77.68 42.54
C GLY A 67 11.46 -78.31 43.91
N LEU A 68 10.35 -78.66 44.54
CA LEU A 68 10.27 -79.21 45.90
C LEU A 68 10.90 -80.58 45.96
N ASN A 69 11.87 -80.77 46.94
CA ASN A 69 12.52 -82.02 47.28
C ASN A 69 12.16 -82.38 48.70
N ASP A 70 11.37 -83.46 48.86
CA ASP A 70 11.07 -84.09 50.16
C ASP A 70 11.94 -85.32 50.29
N VAL A 71 12.97 -85.30 51.17
CA VAL A 71 13.93 -86.37 51.33
C VAL A 71 13.89 -86.90 52.74
N GLN A 72 13.93 -88.21 52.86
CA GLN A 72 14.17 -88.90 54.12
C GLN A 72 15.56 -89.50 54.08
N VAL A 73 16.30 -89.35 55.18
CA VAL A 73 17.66 -89.87 55.32
C VAL A 73 17.73 -90.78 56.52
N ARG A 74 18.32 -91.97 56.39
CA ARG A 74 18.67 -92.91 57.49
C ARG A 74 20.08 -93.42 57.31
N GLN A 75 20.57 -94.08 58.36
CA GLN A 75 21.82 -94.79 58.27
C GLN A 75 21.68 -96.20 58.77
N THR A 76 22.49 -97.13 58.23
CA THR A 76 22.69 -98.41 58.73
C THR A 76 24.16 -98.51 59.16
N ASP A 77 24.38 -98.84 60.50
CA ASP A 77 25.71 -98.93 61.08
C ASP A 77 26.44 -100.18 60.61
N ILE A 78 27.67 -100.34 60.99
CA ILE A 78 28.45 -101.55 60.66
C ILE A 78 27.97 -102.83 61.40
N ALA A 79 27.19 -102.62 62.47
CA ALA A 79 26.58 -103.74 63.20
C ALA A 79 25.22 -104.23 62.55
N GLY A 80 24.69 -103.47 61.55
CA GLY A 80 23.46 -103.74 60.84
C GLY A 80 22.20 -103.13 61.43
N ASN A 81 22.35 -102.19 62.49
CA ASN A 81 21.18 -101.49 62.99
C ASN A 81 20.82 -100.32 62.06
N THR A 82 19.55 -100.19 61.77
CA THR A 82 19.06 -99.09 60.90
C THR A 82 18.38 -98.04 61.79
N SER A 83 18.76 -96.78 61.63
CA SER A 83 18.19 -95.65 62.35
C SER A 83 16.75 -95.33 61.93
N SER A 84 16.02 -94.57 62.73
CA SER A 84 14.86 -93.84 62.23
C SER A 84 15.24 -92.86 61.13
N ALA A 85 14.35 -92.61 60.21
CA ALA A 85 14.55 -91.66 59.12
C ALA A 85 14.35 -90.24 59.65
N THR A 86 15.22 -89.31 59.23
CA THR A 86 15.07 -87.86 59.38
C THR A 86 14.51 -87.29 58.10
N SER A 87 13.35 -86.62 58.12
CA SER A 87 12.74 -85.95 56.99
C SER A 87 13.28 -84.54 56.87
N PHE A 88 13.60 -84.12 55.65
CA PHE A 88 14.01 -82.77 55.28
C PHE A 88 13.40 -82.36 53.97
N SER A 89 12.84 -81.14 53.94
CA SER A 89 12.18 -80.59 52.71
C SER A 89 12.88 -79.28 52.32
N PHE A 90 13.18 -79.15 51.06
CA PHE A 90 13.74 -77.93 50.47
C PHE A 90 13.34 -77.77 49.02
N THR A 91 13.35 -76.52 48.45
CA THR A 91 13.10 -76.21 47.03
C THR A 91 14.46 -75.95 46.37
N LEU A 92 14.75 -76.76 45.35
CA LEU A 92 15.85 -76.51 44.45
C LEU A 92 15.36 -75.62 43.33
N ASP A 93 15.96 -74.44 43.09
CA ASP A 93 15.75 -73.54 41.97
C ASP A 93 17.14 -73.16 41.43
N THR A 94 17.39 -73.57 40.18
CA THR A 94 18.73 -73.40 39.58
C THR A 94 18.77 -72.35 38.46
N SER A 95 17.65 -71.62 38.25
CA SER A 95 17.57 -70.67 37.16
C SER A 95 16.66 -69.48 37.48
N ALA A 96 17.05 -68.30 37.04
CA ALA A 96 16.23 -67.13 37.04
C ALA A 96 15.88 -66.72 35.57
N ALA A 97 14.63 -66.43 35.31
CA ALA A 97 14.20 -65.95 34.02
C ALA A 97 14.64 -64.51 33.75
N ALA A 98 15.02 -64.21 32.51
CA ALA A 98 15.35 -62.83 32.17
C ALA A 98 14.09 -61.93 32.18
N PRO A 99 14.11 -60.75 32.81
CA PRO A 99 12.96 -59.86 32.84
C PRO A 99 12.63 -59.30 31.46
N GLY A 100 11.35 -59.09 31.13
CA GLY A 100 10.90 -58.28 30.00
C GLY A 100 10.93 -56.80 30.40
N VAL A 101 11.40 -55.92 29.51
CA VAL A 101 11.53 -54.47 29.73
C VAL A 101 10.81 -53.72 28.65
N ALA A 102 10.01 -52.73 29.01
CA ALA A 102 9.31 -51.81 28.11
C ALA A 102 9.16 -50.45 28.83
N LEU A 103 8.77 -49.40 28.06
CA LEU A 103 8.31 -48.15 28.69
C LEU A 103 6.91 -48.35 29.28
N THR A 104 6.63 -47.73 30.43
CA THR A 104 5.28 -47.66 30.99
C THR A 104 4.33 -46.95 30.03
N THR A 105 4.84 -45.84 29.38
CA THR A 105 4.18 -45.06 28.37
C THR A 105 5.21 -44.65 27.35
N ASP A 106 5.03 -45.03 26.11
CA ASP A 106 5.74 -44.50 24.97
C ASP A 106 4.87 -43.36 24.44
N SER A 107 5.22 -42.10 24.83
CA SER A 107 4.40 -40.92 24.60
C SER A 107 4.70 -40.26 23.26
N GLY A 108 3.85 -39.30 22.83
CA GLY A 108 4.11 -38.50 21.68
C GLY A 108 3.46 -38.98 20.38
N SER A 109 4.16 -38.82 19.27
CA SER A 109 3.62 -39.06 17.93
C SER A 109 3.57 -40.54 17.55
N SER A 110 4.37 -41.39 18.21
CA SER A 110 4.42 -42.84 18.02
C SER A 110 4.43 -43.51 19.37
N THR A 111 3.80 -44.72 19.45
CA THR A 111 3.81 -45.55 20.67
C THR A 111 4.80 -46.71 20.59
N SER A 112 5.78 -46.65 19.68
CA SER A 112 6.73 -47.70 19.39
C SER A 112 8.11 -47.23 18.91
N ASP A 113 8.39 -45.91 18.95
CA ASP A 113 9.68 -45.36 18.55
C ASP A 113 10.66 -45.20 19.71
N HIS A 114 10.18 -45.47 20.94
CA HIS A 114 10.94 -45.33 22.17
C HIS A 114 11.44 -43.91 22.42
N VAL A 115 10.76 -42.88 21.87
CA VAL A 115 10.99 -41.47 22.19
C VAL A 115 9.83 -40.99 23.05
N THR A 116 10.11 -40.64 24.30
CA THR A 116 9.07 -40.45 25.31
C THR A 116 9.40 -39.32 26.27
N ASN A 117 8.37 -38.66 26.79
CA ASN A 117 8.54 -37.72 27.92
C ASN A 117 8.33 -38.39 29.29
N VAL A 118 8.14 -39.74 29.33
CA VAL A 118 7.92 -40.52 30.55
C VAL A 118 8.99 -41.61 30.68
N GLY A 119 10.04 -41.36 31.44
CA GLY A 119 11.20 -42.26 31.60
C GLY A 119 10.99 -43.45 32.56
N THR A 120 9.75 -43.86 32.83
CA THR A 120 9.44 -45.00 33.72
C THR A 120 9.33 -46.30 32.95
N LEU A 121 9.97 -47.35 33.53
CA LEU A 121 9.95 -48.69 32.91
C LEU A 121 8.80 -49.55 33.44
N ASN A 122 8.26 -50.37 32.57
CA ASN A 122 7.37 -51.47 32.89
C ASN A 122 8.15 -52.80 32.75
N LEU A 123 8.27 -53.51 33.84
CA LEU A 123 8.97 -54.78 33.88
C LEU A 123 7.95 -55.93 33.91
N SER A 124 8.25 -56.99 33.22
CA SER A 124 7.44 -58.22 33.21
C SER A 124 8.34 -59.45 33.46
N GLY A 125 7.73 -60.56 33.88
CA GLY A 125 8.48 -61.78 34.18
C GLY A 125 9.35 -61.70 35.43
N ILE A 126 9.07 -60.77 36.35
CA ILE A 126 9.77 -60.68 37.64
C ILE A 126 9.26 -61.74 38.56
N GLU A 127 10.17 -62.56 39.09
CA GLU A 127 9.84 -63.64 40.00
C GLU A 127 9.48 -63.09 41.39
N THR A 128 8.61 -63.80 42.09
CA THR A 128 8.14 -63.37 43.41
C THR A 128 9.30 -63.34 44.41
N GLY A 129 9.60 -62.19 44.97
CA GLY A 129 10.69 -61.98 45.93
C GLY A 129 12.07 -61.73 45.29
N ALA A 130 12.16 -61.72 43.94
CA ALA A 130 13.42 -61.43 43.27
C ALA A 130 13.87 -59.97 43.46
N THR A 131 15.17 -59.76 43.50
CA THR A 131 15.78 -58.43 43.47
C THR A 131 16.09 -58.04 42.03
N VAL A 132 15.46 -56.92 41.55
CA VAL A 132 15.75 -56.37 40.24
C VAL A 132 16.93 -55.40 40.32
N GLU A 133 17.83 -55.50 39.34
CA GLU A 133 19.00 -54.67 39.21
C GLU A 133 19.11 -54.07 37.83
N TYR A 134 19.56 -52.83 37.74
CA TYR A 134 19.73 -52.04 36.52
C TYR A 134 21.22 -51.68 36.32
N SER A 135 21.67 -51.72 35.08
CA SER A 135 22.99 -51.24 34.69
C SER A 135 22.84 -50.23 33.55
N ILE A 136 23.57 -49.12 33.59
CA ILE A 136 23.64 -48.07 32.56
C ILE A 136 25.03 -47.98 31.92
N ASP A 137 25.93 -48.92 32.28
CA ASP A 137 27.33 -48.96 31.81
C ASP A 137 27.70 -50.27 31.11
N GLY A 138 26.71 -50.92 30.49
CA GLY A 138 26.88 -52.16 29.73
C GLY A 138 27.12 -53.38 30.62
N GLY A 139 26.60 -53.38 31.87
CA GLY A 139 26.68 -54.49 32.78
C GLY A 139 27.91 -54.50 33.68
N HIS A 140 28.70 -53.42 33.71
CA HIS A 140 29.88 -53.31 34.58
C HIS A 140 29.51 -53.06 36.03
N THR A 141 28.53 -52.19 36.27
CA THR A 141 27.96 -51.93 37.61
C THR A 141 26.46 -52.09 37.63
N TRP A 142 25.93 -52.52 38.79
CA TRP A 142 24.51 -52.80 38.98
C TRP A 142 23.96 -52.07 40.21
N SER A 143 22.73 -51.53 40.05
CA SER A 143 21.99 -50.80 41.08
C SER A 143 20.57 -51.32 41.19
N THR A 144 20.00 -51.33 42.38
CA THR A 144 18.57 -51.69 42.58
C THR A 144 17.61 -50.57 42.26
N SER A 145 18.09 -49.40 41.82
CA SER A 145 17.28 -48.27 41.40
C SER A 145 17.77 -47.74 40.04
N PHE A 146 16.83 -47.27 39.21
CA PHE A 146 17.08 -46.61 37.95
C PHE A 146 16.32 -45.29 37.90
N SER A 147 16.93 -44.24 37.38
CA SER A 147 16.32 -42.97 37.03
C SER A 147 16.76 -42.61 35.63
N ALA A 148 15.82 -42.41 34.72
CA ALA A 148 16.11 -41.95 33.36
C ALA A 148 16.69 -40.53 33.35
N VAL A 149 17.59 -40.27 32.42
CA VAL A 149 18.18 -38.95 32.16
C VAL A 149 17.78 -38.43 30.81
N GLU A 150 17.77 -37.14 30.65
CA GLU A 150 17.49 -36.48 29.36
C GLU A 150 18.39 -37.02 28.25
N GLY A 151 17.83 -37.35 27.10
CA GLY A 151 18.51 -37.96 25.96
C GLY A 151 18.46 -39.48 25.98
N LEU A 152 19.43 -40.12 25.32
CA LEU A 152 19.47 -41.58 25.16
C LEU A 152 19.77 -42.29 26.49
N ASN A 153 18.90 -43.22 26.87
CA ASN A 153 19.05 -44.13 27.97
C ASN A 153 19.28 -45.54 27.41
N ASP A 154 20.44 -46.13 27.62
CA ASP A 154 20.80 -47.49 27.24
C ASP A 154 20.98 -48.30 28.52
N ILE A 155 20.05 -49.23 28.83
CA ILE A 155 19.95 -49.92 30.08
C ILE A 155 19.99 -51.43 29.90
N GLN A 156 20.53 -52.13 30.91
CA GLN A 156 20.36 -53.56 31.06
C GLN A 156 19.65 -53.82 32.40
N VAL A 157 18.71 -54.76 32.35
CA VAL A 157 17.93 -55.17 33.54
C VAL A 157 18.09 -56.65 33.73
N ARG A 158 18.38 -57.06 34.95
CA ARG A 158 18.42 -58.46 35.38
C ARG A 158 17.69 -58.64 36.72
N GLN A 159 17.43 -59.86 37.09
CA GLN A 159 16.90 -60.18 38.41
C GLN A 159 17.76 -61.26 39.08
N THR A 160 17.81 -61.22 40.40
CA THR A 160 18.34 -62.28 41.23
C THR A 160 17.18 -62.84 42.05
N ASP A 161 16.86 -64.13 41.88
CA ASP A 161 15.76 -64.78 42.54
C ASP A 161 16.02 -65.03 44.02
N ILE A 162 15.02 -65.63 44.72
CA ILE A 162 15.15 -65.93 46.13
C ILE A 162 16.15 -67.08 46.46
N ALA A 163 16.44 -67.97 45.46
CA ALA A 163 17.43 -69.02 45.55
C ALA A 163 18.85 -68.54 45.24
N GLY A 164 19.02 -67.29 44.74
CA GLY A 164 20.32 -66.69 44.48
C GLY A 164 20.79 -66.87 42.99
N ASN A 165 19.93 -67.32 42.08
CA ASN A 165 20.27 -67.33 40.65
C ASN A 165 20.13 -65.93 40.09
N THR A 166 21.09 -65.55 39.29
CA THR A 166 21.02 -64.27 38.54
C THR A 166 20.68 -64.58 37.08
N SER A 167 19.65 -63.90 36.58
CA SER A 167 19.19 -64.05 35.18
C SER A 167 20.20 -63.47 34.18
N ALA A 168 20.03 -63.84 32.91
CA ALA A 168 20.60 -63.08 31.83
C ALA A 168 20.04 -61.64 31.86
N ALA A 169 20.85 -60.66 31.46
CA ALA A 169 20.43 -59.28 31.35
C ALA A 169 19.64 -59.04 30.07
N THR A 170 18.52 -58.29 30.17
CA THR A 170 17.76 -57.79 29.01
C THR A 170 18.17 -56.35 28.72
N SER A 171 18.65 -56.09 27.53
CA SER A 171 19.00 -54.73 27.08
C SER A 171 17.77 -54.03 26.54
N PHE A 172 17.61 -52.75 26.89
CA PHE A 172 16.55 -51.87 26.41
C PHE A 172 17.09 -50.44 26.27
N ASN A 173 16.72 -49.74 25.16
CA ASN A 173 17.11 -48.35 24.97
C ASN A 173 15.88 -47.50 24.62
N PHE A 174 15.90 -46.22 25.05
CA PHE A 174 14.88 -45.22 24.74
C PHE A 174 15.50 -43.83 24.88
N THR A 175 14.89 -42.85 24.22
CA THR A 175 15.23 -41.44 24.38
C THR A 175 14.20 -40.76 25.29
N LEU A 176 14.65 -40.21 26.39
CA LEU A 176 13.83 -39.34 27.21
C LEU A 176 14.01 -37.91 26.71
N ASP A 177 12.88 -37.26 26.36
CA ASP A 177 12.81 -35.85 26.03
C ASP A 177 11.64 -35.24 26.82
N THR A 178 11.93 -34.33 27.73
CA THR A 178 10.94 -33.78 28.66
C THR A 178 10.56 -32.32 28.34
N SER A 179 11.05 -31.76 27.22
CA SER A 179 10.86 -30.35 26.91
C SER A 179 10.79 -30.09 25.41
N ALA A 180 9.94 -29.15 25.02
CA ALA A 180 9.90 -28.58 23.68
C ALA A 180 10.24 -27.09 23.72
N ALA A 181 11.14 -26.64 22.85
CA ALA A 181 11.49 -25.23 22.73
C ALA A 181 10.38 -24.42 22.08
N ALA A 182 10.17 -23.16 22.49
CA ALA A 182 9.21 -22.30 21.80
C ALA A 182 9.76 -21.87 20.43
N PRO A 183 8.97 -21.98 19.35
CA PRO A 183 9.41 -21.54 18.03
C PRO A 183 9.55 -20.03 17.96
N GLY A 184 10.56 -19.54 17.22
CA GLY A 184 10.66 -18.13 16.83
C GLY A 184 9.71 -17.86 15.67
N VAL A 185 9.09 -16.67 15.63
CA VAL A 185 8.09 -16.26 14.63
C VAL A 185 8.47 -14.90 14.06
N ALA A 186 8.44 -14.79 12.74
CA ALA A 186 8.65 -13.54 12.00
C ALA A 186 7.83 -13.57 10.69
N LEU A 187 7.71 -12.46 10.01
CA LEU A 187 7.24 -12.44 8.62
C LEU A 187 8.29 -13.06 7.70
N THR A 188 7.85 -13.79 6.67
CA THR A 188 8.74 -14.24 5.58
C THR A 188 9.29 -13.04 4.83
N THR A 189 8.45 -12.02 4.60
CA THR A 189 8.78 -10.75 3.98
C THR A 189 8.00 -9.67 4.71
N ASP A 190 8.70 -8.70 5.29
CA ASP A 190 8.12 -7.45 5.75
C ASP A 190 8.28 -6.45 4.62
N SER A 191 7.21 -6.28 3.82
CA SER A 191 7.22 -5.55 2.56
C SER A 191 6.96 -4.06 2.76
N GLY A 192 7.19 -3.27 1.74
CA GLY A 192 6.85 -1.85 1.72
C GLY A 192 7.97 -0.91 2.14
N SER A 193 7.60 0.14 2.85
CA SER A 193 8.50 1.24 3.18
C SER A 193 9.50 0.92 4.30
N SER A 194 9.20 -0.07 5.14
CA SER A 194 10.03 -0.53 6.26
C SER A 194 10.05 -2.05 6.32
N ALA A 195 11.22 -2.63 6.58
CA ALA A 195 11.39 -4.08 6.76
C ALA A 195 11.29 -4.51 8.23
N SER A 196 10.68 -3.70 9.10
CA SER A 196 10.61 -3.95 10.54
C SER A 196 9.41 -3.32 11.27
N ASP A 197 8.43 -2.79 10.52
CA ASP A 197 7.23 -2.20 11.11
C ASP A 197 6.07 -3.21 11.21
N HIS A 198 6.26 -4.39 10.65
CA HIS A 198 5.27 -5.47 10.60
C HIS A 198 3.99 -5.08 9.84
N ILE A 199 4.10 -4.16 8.88
CA ILE A 199 3.03 -3.83 7.94
C ILE A 199 3.45 -4.38 6.58
N THR A 200 2.70 -5.32 6.04
CA THR A 200 3.13 -6.12 4.88
C THR A 200 1.98 -6.48 3.97
N ASN A 201 2.26 -6.65 2.69
CA ASN A 201 1.32 -7.27 1.75
C ASN A 201 1.52 -8.79 1.60
N VAL A 202 2.42 -9.39 2.40
CA VAL A 202 2.73 -10.82 2.38
C VAL A 202 2.49 -11.43 3.76
N GLY A 203 1.32 -12.03 4.00
CA GLY A 203 0.91 -12.56 5.30
C GLY A 203 1.49 -13.94 5.67
N THR A 204 2.61 -14.36 5.10
CA THR A 204 3.25 -15.65 5.41
C THR A 204 4.26 -15.51 6.54
N LEU A 205 4.24 -16.48 7.46
CA LEU A 205 5.16 -16.52 8.60
C LEU A 205 6.39 -17.38 8.30
N ASN A 206 7.53 -16.93 8.78
CA ASN A 206 8.77 -17.69 8.88
C ASN A 206 8.94 -18.16 10.33
N LEU A 207 9.14 -19.47 10.51
CA LEU A 207 9.34 -20.07 11.82
C LEU A 207 10.78 -20.53 11.96
N THR A 208 11.36 -20.32 13.14
CA THR A 208 12.70 -20.78 13.50
C THR A 208 12.65 -21.59 14.78
N GLY A 209 13.63 -22.49 15.00
CA GLY A 209 13.67 -23.32 16.20
C GLY A 209 12.57 -24.39 16.25
N VAL A 210 11.96 -24.73 15.10
CA VAL A 210 11.03 -25.86 15.02
C VAL A 210 11.84 -27.15 15.03
N GLU A 211 11.53 -28.04 15.98
CA GLU A 211 12.20 -29.32 16.13
C GLU A 211 11.83 -30.30 15.02
N SER A 212 12.77 -31.17 14.71
CA SER A 212 12.54 -32.16 13.65
C SER A 212 11.40 -33.11 14.01
N GLY A 213 10.39 -33.21 13.15
CA GLY A 213 9.22 -34.05 13.37
C GLY A 213 8.15 -33.43 14.30
N ALA A 214 8.38 -32.22 14.84
CA ALA A 214 7.40 -31.56 15.67
C ALA A 214 6.16 -31.11 14.89
N THR A 215 5.03 -31.10 15.54
CA THR A 215 3.77 -30.55 15.02
C THR A 215 3.62 -29.11 15.47
N VAL A 216 3.64 -28.17 14.49
CA VAL A 216 3.40 -26.75 14.75
C VAL A 216 1.90 -26.46 14.81
N GLN A 217 1.48 -25.64 15.74
CA GLN A 217 0.11 -25.19 15.92
C GLN A 217 0.03 -23.67 16.08
N TYR A 218 -1.03 -23.10 15.52
CA TYR A 218 -1.33 -21.67 15.52
C TYR A 218 -2.64 -21.40 16.24
N SER A 219 -2.70 -20.27 16.96
CA SER A 219 -3.92 -19.76 17.58
C SER A 219 -4.09 -18.29 17.23
N VAL A 220 -5.29 -17.89 16.86
CA VAL A 220 -5.68 -16.49 16.57
C VAL A 220 -6.66 -15.93 17.62
N ASP A 221 -6.95 -16.71 18.65
CA ASP A 221 -7.90 -16.39 19.72
C ASP A 221 -7.24 -16.44 21.11
N ASN A 222 -5.97 -16.06 21.15
CA ASN A 222 -5.16 -16.01 22.37
C ASN A 222 -5.02 -17.38 23.09
N GLY A 223 -4.91 -18.46 22.32
CA GLY A 223 -4.66 -19.80 22.85
C GLY A 223 -5.90 -20.61 23.21
N ALA A 224 -7.11 -20.07 22.93
CA ALA A 224 -8.35 -20.79 23.21
C ALA A 224 -8.53 -22.00 22.28
N HIS A 225 -8.19 -21.87 21.01
CA HIS A 225 -8.21 -22.94 20.01
C HIS A 225 -6.90 -22.97 19.24
N TRP A 226 -6.48 -24.17 18.83
CA TRP A 226 -5.24 -24.39 18.10
C TRP A 226 -5.48 -25.17 16.80
N SER A 227 -4.83 -24.74 15.71
CA SER A 227 -4.91 -25.33 14.37
C SER A 227 -3.50 -25.62 13.85
N THR A 228 -3.34 -26.61 13.01
CA THR A 228 -2.06 -26.90 12.31
C THR A 228 -1.84 -26.04 11.08
N SER A 229 -2.77 -25.13 10.74
CA SER A 229 -2.66 -24.19 9.64
C SER A 229 -3.01 -22.79 10.11
N PHE A 230 -2.36 -21.78 9.49
CA PHE A 230 -2.62 -20.37 9.67
C PHE A 230 -2.79 -19.70 8.30
N SER A 231 -3.76 -18.82 8.19
CA SER A 231 -3.93 -17.90 7.06
C SER A 231 -4.19 -16.52 7.60
N ALA A 232 -3.36 -15.57 7.19
CA ALA A 232 -3.53 -14.16 7.54
C ALA A 232 -4.80 -13.59 6.87
N VAL A 233 -5.43 -12.65 7.55
CA VAL A 233 -6.59 -11.89 7.05
C VAL A 233 -6.22 -10.42 6.93
N GLU A 234 -6.93 -9.70 6.09
CA GLU A 234 -6.75 -8.25 5.92
C GLU A 234 -6.87 -7.52 7.26
N GLY A 235 -5.96 -6.58 7.54
CA GLY A 235 -5.85 -5.86 8.79
C GLY A 235 -4.95 -6.55 9.81
N THR A 236 -5.16 -6.27 11.11
CA THR A 236 -4.30 -6.74 12.20
C THR A 236 -4.47 -8.23 12.47
N ASN A 237 -3.38 -8.97 12.41
CA ASN A 237 -3.27 -10.39 12.73
C ASN A 237 -2.49 -10.55 14.04
N ASN A 238 -3.13 -11.14 15.05
CA ASN A 238 -2.50 -11.55 16.30
C ASN A 238 -2.46 -13.06 16.31
N VAL A 239 -1.27 -13.65 16.25
CA VAL A 239 -1.09 -15.09 16.19
C VAL A 239 -0.18 -15.57 17.31
N GLN A 240 -0.55 -16.69 17.92
CA GLN A 240 0.32 -17.45 18.81
C GLN A 240 0.74 -18.74 18.12
N VAL A 241 2.00 -19.08 18.25
CA VAL A 241 2.59 -20.27 17.64
C VAL A 241 3.26 -21.12 18.72
N ARG A 242 2.99 -22.43 18.72
CA ARG A 242 3.65 -23.42 19.58
C ARG A 242 3.97 -24.66 18.75
N GLN A 243 4.80 -25.51 19.31
CA GLN A 243 5.04 -26.84 18.74
C GLN A 243 4.83 -27.93 19.77
N THR A 244 4.47 -29.11 19.29
CA THR A 244 4.51 -30.34 20.06
C THR A 244 5.54 -31.25 19.43
N ASP A 245 6.57 -31.67 20.20
CA ASP A 245 7.66 -32.51 19.74
C ASP A 245 7.24 -33.97 19.51
N ILE A 246 8.18 -34.79 19.08
CA ILE A 246 7.92 -36.23 18.84
C ILE A 246 7.71 -37.02 20.13
N ALA A 247 8.24 -36.55 21.28
CA ALA A 247 8.03 -37.14 22.60
C ALA A 247 6.70 -36.75 23.26
N GLY A 248 5.98 -35.77 22.69
CA GLY A 248 4.69 -35.29 23.17
C GLY A 248 4.75 -34.06 24.09
N ASN A 249 5.92 -33.41 24.23
CA ASN A 249 5.98 -32.16 24.97
C ASN A 249 5.42 -31.02 24.11
N THR A 250 4.69 -30.12 24.75
CA THR A 250 4.17 -28.93 24.10
C THR A 250 4.91 -27.70 24.63
N SER A 251 5.47 -26.93 23.72
CA SER A 251 6.20 -25.72 24.05
C SER A 251 5.31 -24.61 24.62
N SER A 252 5.92 -23.62 25.26
CA SER A 252 5.24 -22.33 25.44
C SER A 252 4.91 -21.69 24.08
N ALA A 253 3.87 -20.87 24.03
CA ALA A 253 3.47 -20.17 22.81
C ALA A 253 4.28 -18.88 22.64
N THR A 254 4.74 -18.63 21.40
CA THR A 254 5.30 -17.35 20.99
C THR A 254 4.20 -16.51 20.34
N SER A 255 3.99 -15.28 20.83
CA SER A 255 3.03 -14.33 20.28
C SER A 255 3.70 -13.45 19.23
N PHE A 256 3.02 -13.22 18.11
CA PHE A 256 3.46 -12.34 17.04
C PHE A 256 2.27 -11.54 16.52
N SER A 257 2.49 -10.24 16.21
CA SER A 257 1.47 -9.35 15.68
C SER A 257 1.98 -8.63 14.45
N PHE A 258 1.15 -8.55 13.40
CA PHE A 258 1.44 -7.82 12.17
C PHE A 258 0.15 -7.34 11.51
N THR A 259 0.25 -6.37 10.61
CA THR A 259 -0.85 -5.90 9.78
C THR A 259 -0.65 -6.40 8.36
N LEU A 260 -1.63 -7.14 7.85
CA LEU A 260 -1.70 -7.48 6.43
C LEU A 260 -2.51 -6.40 5.73
N ASP A 261 -1.94 -5.81 4.70
CA ASP A 261 -2.58 -4.85 3.81
C ASP A 261 -2.22 -5.24 2.37
N THR A 262 -3.19 -5.65 1.60
CA THR A 262 -2.98 -6.23 0.25
C THR A 262 -3.43 -5.31 -0.88
N SER A 263 -3.83 -4.06 -0.56
CA SER A 263 -4.40 -3.15 -1.55
C SER A 263 -4.14 -1.69 -1.22
N ALA A 264 -3.87 -0.89 -2.23
CA ALA A 264 -3.85 0.57 -2.15
C ALA A 264 -5.01 1.16 -2.98
N ALA A 265 -5.75 2.10 -2.40
CA ALA A 265 -6.83 2.79 -3.12
C ALA A 265 -6.26 3.75 -4.18
N ALA A 266 -6.93 3.89 -5.33
CA ALA A 266 -6.55 4.89 -6.32
C ALA A 266 -6.84 6.31 -5.80
N PRO A 267 -5.90 7.27 -5.90
CA PRO A 267 -6.13 8.64 -5.46
C PRO A 267 -7.12 9.35 -6.39
N GLY A 268 -8.00 10.19 -5.84
CA GLY A 268 -8.78 11.14 -6.62
C GLY A 268 -7.93 12.34 -7.02
N VAL A 269 -8.10 12.86 -8.25
CA VAL A 269 -7.33 13.97 -8.82
C VAL A 269 -8.28 15.05 -9.31
N ALA A 270 -8.00 16.30 -8.96
CA ALA A 270 -8.71 17.47 -9.43
C ALA A 270 -7.74 18.67 -9.52
N LEU A 271 -8.12 19.75 -10.16
CA LEU A 271 -7.43 21.04 -10.03
C LEU A 271 -7.60 21.58 -8.61
N ALA A 272 -6.57 22.16 -8.04
CA ALA A 272 -6.66 22.90 -6.78
C ALA A 272 -7.55 24.14 -6.95
N THR A 273 -7.47 24.78 -8.13
CA THR A 273 -8.32 25.88 -8.57
C THR A 273 -8.56 25.73 -10.06
N ASP A 274 -9.81 25.60 -10.46
CA ASP A 274 -10.24 25.73 -11.85
C ASP A 274 -10.64 27.19 -12.05
N SER A 275 -9.74 27.99 -12.63
CA SER A 275 -9.85 29.44 -12.69
C SER A 275 -10.60 29.88 -13.95
N GLY A 276 -10.96 31.16 -14.00
CA GLY A 276 -11.53 31.76 -15.20
C GLY A 276 -13.03 31.79 -15.28
N SER A 277 -13.57 31.59 -16.47
CA SER A 277 -15.00 31.76 -16.76
C SER A 277 -15.86 30.58 -16.30
N SER A 278 -15.26 29.41 -16.11
CA SER A 278 -15.92 28.18 -15.63
C SER A 278 -15.06 27.54 -14.55
N THR A 279 -15.71 26.88 -13.60
CA THR A 279 -15.04 26.12 -12.51
C THR A 279 -15.09 24.61 -12.78
N SER A 280 -15.32 24.19 -14.02
CA SER A 280 -15.50 22.77 -14.39
C SER A 280 -15.11 22.45 -15.83
N ASP A 281 -14.46 23.36 -16.55
CA ASP A 281 -14.00 23.12 -17.92
C ASP A 281 -12.55 22.63 -17.99
N HIS A 282 -11.88 22.61 -16.84
CA HIS A 282 -10.47 22.22 -16.70
C HIS A 282 -9.52 23.10 -17.54
N VAL A 283 -9.89 24.35 -17.78
CA VAL A 283 -9.02 25.37 -18.38
C VAL A 283 -8.66 26.37 -17.30
N THR A 284 -7.40 26.45 -16.93
CA THR A 284 -6.97 27.15 -15.72
C THR A 284 -5.65 27.86 -15.90
N ASN A 285 -5.43 28.93 -15.16
CA ASN A 285 -4.11 29.55 -15.03
C ASN A 285 -3.33 29.07 -13.80
N VAL A 286 -3.86 28.05 -13.06
CA VAL A 286 -3.24 27.47 -11.86
C VAL A 286 -3.06 25.97 -12.05
N GLY A 287 -1.86 25.52 -12.44
CA GLY A 287 -1.56 24.13 -12.76
C GLY A 287 -1.31 23.21 -11.55
N THR A 288 -1.74 23.59 -10.34
CA THR A 288 -1.61 22.74 -9.15
C THR A 288 -2.76 21.77 -9.02
N LEU A 289 -2.43 20.51 -8.68
CA LEU A 289 -3.42 19.46 -8.46
C LEU A 289 -3.80 19.36 -6.98
N ASN A 290 -5.05 19.03 -6.73
CA ASN A 290 -5.58 18.63 -5.44
C ASN A 290 -5.86 17.13 -5.48
N LEU A 291 -5.26 16.39 -4.53
CA LEU A 291 -5.43 14.95 -4.42
C LEU A 291 -6.34 14.62 -3.24
N SER A 292 -7.19 13.61 -3.43
CA SER A 292 -8.06 13.07 -2.39
C SER A 292 -7.88 11.55 -2.28
N GLY A 293 -8.24 10.96 -1.14
CA GLY A 293 -8.07 9.52 -0.94
C GLY A 293 -6.61 9.07 -0.84
N VAL A 294 -5.67 10.00 -0.57
CA VAL A 294 -4.27 9.66 -0.33
C VAL A 294 -4.14 9.12 1.09
N GLU A 295 -3.63 7.91 1.21
CA GLU A 295 -3.45 7.23 2.49
C GLU A 295 -2.27 7.82 3.26
N THR A 296 -2.29 7.69 4.58
CA THR A 296 -1.21 8.23 5.41
C THR A 296 0.07 7.43 5.23
N GLY A 297 1.18 8.13 4.95
CA GLY A 297 2.50 7.51 4.81
C GLY A 297 2.79 6.93 3.43
N THR A 298 1.88 7.12 2.45
CA THR A 298 2.07 6.65 1.08
C THR A 298 3.03 7.52 0.29
N THR A 299 3.60 6.93 -0.75
CA THR A 299 4.34 7.66 -1.79
C THR A 299 3.42 7.89 -2.98
N VAL A 300 3.17 9.18 -3.32
CA VAL A 300 2.41 9.56 -4.52
C VAL A 300 3.37 9.74 -5.68
N GLU A 301 2.99 9.21 -6.83
CA GLU A 301 3.75 9.30 -8.07
C GLU A 301 2.87 9.78 -9.23
N TYR A 302 3.48 10.56 -10.13
CA TYR A 302 2.86 11.17 -11.29
C TYR A 302 3.54 10.66 -12.57
N SER A 303 2.75 10.44 -13.62
CA SER A 303 3.22 10.13 -14.96
C SER A 303 2.58 11.09 -15.96
N THR A 304 3.37 11.62 -16.89
CA THR A 304 2.91 12.46 -18.02
C THR A 304 3.14 11.79 -19.38
N ASP A 305 3.53 10.51 -19.38
CA ASP A 305 3.84 9.74 -20.58
C ASP A 305 2.96 8.47 -20.71
N GLY A 306 1.77 8.50 -20.10
CA GLY A 306 0.83 7.38 -20.14
C GLY A 306 1.22 6.19 -19.26
N GLY A 307 1.96 6.43 -18.20
CA GLY A 307 2.35 5.39 -17.22
C GLY A 307 3.66 4.69 -17.54
N HIS A 308 4.44 5.17 -18.52
CA HIS A 308 5.73 4.58 -18.86
C HIS A 308 6.81 4.94 -17.84
N THR A 309 6.83 6.19 -17.38
CA THR A 309 7.72 6.64 -16.30
C THR A 309 6.95 7.36 -15.21
N TRP A 310 7.47 7.26 -13.98
CA TRP A 310 6.83 7.79 -12.77
C TRP A 310 7.80 8.67 -11.97
N SER A 311 7.29 9.77 -11.43
CA SER A 311 8.04 10.75 -10.61
C SER A 311 7.23 11.11 -9.37
N THR A 312 7.90 11.39 -8.26
CA THR A 312 7.27 11.87 -7.02
C THR A 312 6.89 13.36 -7.06
N SER A 313 7.19 14.04 -8.17
CA SER A 313 6.82 15.45 -8.38
C SER A 313 6.18 15.65 -9.74
N PHE A 314 5.22 16.58 -9.80
CA PHE A 314 4.55 17.03 -11.02
C PHE A 314 4.66 18.56 -11.13
N SER A 315 4.90 19.03 -12.35
CA SER A 315 4.80 20.45 -12.71
C SER A 315 4.05 20.55 -14.03
N ALA A 316 2.95 21.28 -14.04
CA ALA A 316 2.19 21.55 -15.25
C ALA A 316 2.98 22.41 -16.23
N VAL A 317 2.77 22.18 -17.51
CA VAL A 317 3.33 22.96 -18.63
C VAL A 317 2.21 23.66 -19.38
N GLU A 318 2.54 24.76 -20.05
CA GLU A 318 1.61 25.51 -20.87
C GLU A 318 0.93 24.61 -21.92
N GLY A 319 -0.37 24.69 -22.04
CA GLY A 319 -1.20 23.85 -22.92
C GLY A 319 -1.77 22.62 -22.19
N VAL A 320 -2.07 21.57 -22.96
CA VAL A 320 -2.71 20.36 -22.44
C VAL A 320 -1.74 19.54 -21.57
N ASN A 321 -2.20 19.21 -20.38
CA ASN A 321 -1.53 18.34 -19.42
C ASN A 321 -2.36 17.07 -19.20
N ASP A 322 -1.86 15.95 -19.68
CA ASP A 322 -2.40 14.63 -19.41
C ASP A 322 -1.55 13.97 -18.32
N VAL A 323 -2.09 13.81 -17.11
CA VAL A 323 -1.38 13.27 -15.97
C VAL A 323 -2.08 12.03 -15.43
N GLN A 324 -1.29 11.02 -15.10
CA GLN A 324 -1.72 9.88 -14.30
C GLN A 324 -1.12 9.97 -12.90
N VAL A 325 -1.91 9.68 -11.89
CA VAL A 325 -1.49 9.72 -10.49
C VAL A 325 -1.80 8.38 -9.84
N ARG A 326 -0.82 7.80 -9.15
CA ARG A 326 -0.95 6.61 -8.34
C ARG A 326 -0.31 6.81 -6.98
N GLN A 327 -0.59 5.92 -6.05
CA GLN A 327 0.11 5.89 -4.76
C GLN A 327 0.62 4.49 -4.46
N THR A 328 1.71 4.43 -3.71
CA THR A 328 2.23 3.19 -3.12
C THR A 328 2.11 3.33 -1.60
N ASP A 329 1.40 2.41 -0.95
CA ASP A 329 1.15 2.43 0.48
C ASP A 329 2.37 1.98 1.31
N ILE A 330 2.22 1.98 2.63
CA ILE A 330 3.29 1.58 3.54
C ILE A 330 3.58 0.08 3.51
N ALA A 331 2.60 -0.76 3.10
CA ALA A 331 2.76 -2.20 2.93
C ALA A 331 3.42 -2.58 1.58
N GLY A 332 3.55 -1.61 0.64
CA GLY A 332 4.15 -1.79 -0.66
C GLY A 332 3.17 -2.12 -1.78
N ASN A 333 1.86 -1.96 -1.57
CA ASN A 333 0.89 -2.08 -2.64
C ASN A 333 0.88 -0.79 -3.46
N THR A 334 0.78 -0.93 -4.77
CA THR A 334 0.65 0.20 -5.68
C THR A 334 -0.77 0.21 -6.24
N SER A 335 -1.44 1.35 -6.15
CA SER A 335 -2.80 1.53 -6.64
C SER A 335 -2.86 1.52 -8.17
N ASP A 336 -4.05 1.31 -8.70
CA ASP A 336 -4.35 1.67 -10.09
C ASP A 336 -4.15 3.19 -10.27
N PRO A 337 -3.67 3.64 -11.44
CA PRO A 337 -3.50 5.05 -11.73
C PRO A 337 -4.83 5.73 -12.05
N THR A 338 -5.05 6.93 -11.51
CA THR A 338 -6.13 7.83 -11.90
C THR A 338 -5.63 8.80 -12.97
N SER A 339 -6.29 8.83 -14.12
CA SER A 339 -5.99 9.76 -15.21
C SER A 339 -6.76 11.05 -15.04
N PHE A 340 -6.10 12.18 -15.28
CA PHE A 340 -6.69 13.51 -15.26
C PHE A 340 -6.09 14.37 -16.37
N SER A 341 -6.94 15.14 -17.08
CA SER A 341 -6.52 16.04 -18.18
C SER A 341 -7.03 17.44 -17.92
N PHE A 342 -6.18 18.44 -18.13
CA PHE A 342 -6.53 19.85 -18.04
C PHE A 342 -5.65 20.69 -18.97
N THR A 343 -6.08 21.91 -19.28
CA THR A 343 -5.30 22.90 -20.04
C THR A 343 -4.79 23.97 -19.09
N LEU A 344 -3.47 24.12 -19.01
CA LEU A 344 -2.85 25.26 -18.36
C LEU A 344 -2.68 26.38 -19.39
N ASP A 345 -3.25 27.54 -19.12
CA ASP A 345 -3.05 28.77 -19.86
C ASP A 345 -2.73 29.90 -18.88
N THR A 346 -1.53 30.42 -18.94
CA THR A 346 -1.02 31.40 -17.96
C THR A 346 -0.93 32.82 -18.52
N SER A 347 -1.43 33.06 -19.75
CA SER A 347 -1.27 34.34 -20.42
C SER A 347 -2.41 34.68 -21.38
N ALA A 348 -2.82 35.93 -21.42
CA ALA A 348 -3.70 36.46 -22.42
C ALA A 348 -2.97 37.50 -23.29
N ALA A 349 -3.08 37.40 -24.60
CA ALA A 349 -2.49 38.36 -25.53
C ALA A 349 -3.28 39.69 -25.54
N ALA A 350 -2.58 40.82 -25.66
CA ALA A 350 -3.25 42.12 -25.78
C ALA A 350 -3.98 42.23 -27.15
N PRO A 351 -5.26 42.64 -27.16
CA PRO A 351 -6.01 42.79 -28.43
C PRO A 351 -5.45 43.96 -29.27
N GLY A 352 -5.42 43.78 -30.58
CA GLY A 352 -5.20 44.90 -31.51
C GLY A 352 -6.47 45.73 -31.66
N VAL A 353 -6.35 47.05 -31.71
CA VAL A 353 -7.49 47.98 -31.80
C VAL A 353 -7.32 48.92 -33.00
N ALA A 354 -8.34 49.10 -33.80
CA ALA A 354 -8.42 50.05 -34.93
C ALA A 354 -9.87 50.54 -35.09
N LEU A 355 -10.07 51.61 -35.87
CA LEU A 355 -11.41 51.96 -36.33
C LEU A 355 -11.95 50.88 -37.27
N ALA A 356 -13.23 50.53 -37.15
CA ALA A 356 -13.90 49.66 -38.11
C ALA A 356 -13.95 50.33 -39.49
N THR A 357 -14.12 51.69 -39.52
CA THR A 357 -14.05 52.55 -40.69
C THR A 357 -13.43 53.86 -40.29
N ASP A 358 -12.28 54.21 -40.83
CA ASP A 358 -11.71 55.53 -40.76
C ASP A 358 -12.22 56.32 -41.94
N SER A 359 -13.30 57.09 -41.70
CA SER A 359 -14.07 57.75 -42.75
C SER A 359 -13.46 59.12 -43.10
N GLY A 360 -13.90 59.68 -44.23
CA GLY A 360 -13.56 61.04 -44.59
C GLY A 360 -12.40 61.18 -45.57
N SER A 361 -11.58 62.20 -45.35
CA SER A 361 -10.52 62.64 -46.31
C SER A 361 -9.28 61.76 -46.27
N SER A 362 -9.03 61.06 -45.13
CA SER A 362 -7.90 60.18 -44.91
C SER A 362 -8.36 58.93 -44.18
N ALA A 363 -7.81 57.76 -44.54
CA ALA A 363 -8.12 56.48 -43.90
C ALA A 363 -7.08 56.12 -42.81
N VAL A 364 -6.29 57.09 -42.34
CA VAL A 364 -5.22 56.86 -41.35
C VAL A 364 -5.00 58.06 -40.37
N ASP A 365 -5.93 59.03 -40.37
CA ASP A 365 -5.81 60.22 -39.49
C ASP A 365 -6.61 60.05 -38.17
N HIS A 366 -7.38 58.94 -38.09
CA HIS A 366 -8.24 58.59 -36.94
C HIS A 366 -9.29 59.69 -36.65
N ILE A 367 -9.73 60.42 -37.67
CA ILE A 367 -10.86 61.35 -37.60
C ILE A 367 -12.00 60.70 -38.40
N THR A 368 -13.07 60.36 -37.75
CA THR A 368 -14.12 59.50 -38.34
C THR A 368 -15.52 59.95 -37.93
N ASN A 369 -16.51 59.69 -38.77
CA ASN A 369 -17.93 59.79 -38.38
C ASN A 369 -18.53 58.45 -37.94
N VAL A 370 -17.69 57.38 -37.83
CA VAL A 370 -18.08 56.02 -37.40
C VAL A 370 -17.29 55.59 -36.19
N GLY A 371 -17.82 55.75 -34.99
CA GLY A 371 -17.14 55.47 -33.73
C GLY A 371 -17.04 54.00 -33.32
N THR A 372 -17.23 53.05 -34.26
CA THR A 372 -17.09 51.63 -33.97
C THR A 372 -15.65 51.17 -34.10
N LEU A 373 -15.21 50.33 -33.16
CA LEU A 373 -13.87 49.76 -33.17
C LEU A 373 -13.87 48.37 -33.82
N ASN A 374 -12.80 48.03 -34.49
CA ASN A 374 -12.45 46.71 -34.96
C ASN A 374 -11.33 46.14 -34.07
N LEU A 375 -11.56 44.97 -33.51
CA LEU A 375 -10.57 44.30 -32.62
C LEU A 375 -9.98 43.10 -33.37
N THR A 376 -8.68 42.89 -33.17
CA THR A 376 -7.95 41.73 -33.69
C THR A 376 -7.20 41.05 -32.56
N GLY A 377 -6.90 39.75 -32.69
CA GLY A 377 -6.20 38.99 -31.64
C GLY A 377 -7.04 38.75 -30.38
N VAL A 378 -8.37 38.89 -30.49
CA VAL A 378 -9.26 38.49 -29.39
C VAL A 378 -9.36 36.98 -29.37
N GLU A 379 -9.04 36.37 -28.20
CA GLU A 379 -9.06 34.93 -28.02
C GLU A 379 -10.50 34.40 -27.99
N THR A 380 -10.65 33.16 -28.42
CA THR A 380 -11.98 32.53 -28.46
C THR A 380 -12.53 32.37 -27.02
N GLY A 381 -13.70 32.94 -26.77
CA GLY A 381 -14.36 32.91 -25.46
C GLY A 381 -13.87 33.96 -24.46
N ALA A 382 -12.90 34.81 -24.86
CA ALA A 382 -12.41 35.87 -23.97
C ALA A 382 -13.49 36.97 -23.79
N THR A 383 -13.46 37.57 -22.60
CA THR A 383 -14.27 38.76 -22.30
C THR A 383 -13.43 40.00 -22.61
N VAL A 384 -13.93 40.83 -23.55
CA VAL A 384 -13.30 42.12 -23.88
C VAL A 384 -13.86 43.21 -22.97
N GLU A 385 -12.97 44.05 -22.47
CA GLU A 385 -13.30 45.20 -21.63
C GLU A 385 -12.66 46.49 -22.18
N TYR A 386 -13.37 47.61 -22.05
CA TYR A 386 -12.98 48.94 -22.48
C TYR A 386 -12.89 49.87 -21.27
N SER A 387 -11.91 50.75 -21.28
CA SER A 387 -11.76 51.84 -20.35
C SER A 387 -11.63 53.17 -21.10
N ILE A 388 -12.32 54.19 -20.63
CA ILE A 388 -12.22 55.58 -21.14
C ILE A 388 -11.68 56.58 -20.12
N ASP A 389 -11.17 56.06 -18.99
CA ASP A 389 -10.65 56.86 -17.89
C ASP A 389 -9.19 56.50 -17.53
N GLY A 390 -8.44 56.00 -18.50
CA GLY A 390 -7.05 55.62 -18.34
C GLY A 390 -6.84 54.33 -17.58
N GLY A 391 -7.78 53.41 -17.57
CA GLY A 391 -7.69 52.09 -16.95
C GLY A 391 -8.19 52.02 -15.50
N HIS A 392 -8.85 53.10 -15.04
CA HIS A 392 -9.38 53.13 -13.65
C HIS A 392 -10.67 52.30 -13.52
N THR A 393 -11.56 52.40 -14.55
CA THR A 393 -12.77 51.57 -14.61
C THR A 393 -12.88 50.84 -15.96
N TRP A 394 -13.48 49.66 -15.94
CA TRP A 394 -13.62 48.79 -17.10
C TRP A 394 -15.06 48.39 -17.33
N SER A 395 -15.49 48.34 -18.59
CA SER A 395 -16.84 47.97 -19.05
C SER A 395 -16.75 47.02 -20.21
N THR A 396 -17.68 46.05 -20.31
CA THR A 396 -17.77 45.12 -21.44
C THR A 396 -18.39 45.77 -22.69
N SER A 397 -18.79 47.06 -22.63
CA SER A 397 -19.34 47.82 -23.75
C SER A 397 -18.63 49.17 -23.87
N PHE A 398 -18.48 49.63 -25.15
CA PHE A 398 -17.91 50.93 -25.50
C PHE A 398 -18.86 51.67 -26.42
N SER A 399 -19.04 52.93 -26.18
CA SER A 399 -19.70 53.86 -27.10
C SER A 399 -18.85 55.13 -27.22
N ALA A 400 -18.45 55.45 -28.45
CA ALA A 400 -17.73 56.67 -28.71
C ALA A 400 -18.58 57.93 -28.47
N THR A 401 -17.98 58.98 -28.00
CA THR A 401 -18.60 60.30 -27.79
C THR A 401 -18.04 61.31 -28.80
N GLU A 402 -18.83 62.31 -29.13
CA GLU A 402 -18.40 63.40 -30.00
C GLU A 402 -17.12 64.06 -29.49
N GLY A 403 -16.15 64.22 -30.36
CA GLY A 403 -14.83 64.75 -30.06
C GLY A 403 -13.79 63.65 -29.80
N ALA A 404 -12.77 63.96 -28.99
CA ALA A 404 -11.66 63.05 -28.74
C ALA A 404 -12.10 61.88 -27.86
N ASN A 405 -11.74 60.67 -28.29
CA ASN A 405 -11.97 59.41 -27.58
C ASN A 405 -10.61 58.78 -27.32
N ASP A 406 -10.23 58.61 -26.04
CA ASP A 406 -9.07 57.85 -25.56
C ASP A 406 -9.59 56.56 -24.94
N VAL A 407 -9.43 55.44 -25.64
CA VAL A 407 -9.93 54.15 -25.17
C VAL A 407 -8.79 53.17 -24.93
N GLN A 408 -8.86 52.44 -23.85
CA GLN A 408 -8.02 51.29 -23.58
C GLN A 408 -8.87 50.02 -23.69
N VAL A 409 -8.31 49.02 -24.35
CA VAL A 409 -8.99 47.74 -24.56
C VAL A 409 -8.10 46.63 -24.03
N ARG A 410 -8.67 45.72 -23.24
CA ARG A 410 -8.05 44.48 -22.77
C ARG A 410 -8.99 43.31 -22.90
N GLN A 411 -8.47 42.11 -22.77
CA GLN A 411 -9.30 40.92 -22.71
C GLN A 411 -8.95 40.09 -21.49
N THR A 412 -9.91 39.35 -20.98
CA THR A 412 -9.72 38.29 -20.01
C THR A 412 -10.12 36.97 -20.70
N ASP A 413 -9.15 36.01 -20.77
CA ASP A 413 -9.35 34.74 -21.45
C ASP A 413 -10.25 33.79 -20.63
N ILE A 414 -10.47 32.60 -21.15
CA ILE A 414 -11.28 31.56 -20.47
C ILE A 414 -10.60 31.00 -19.23
N ALA A 415 -9.26 31.02 -19.15
CA ALA A 415 -8.48 30.57 -17.99
C ALA A 415 -8.41 31.64 -16.88
N GLY A 416 -8.87 32.89 -17.16
CA GLY A 416 -8.89 34.00 -16.21
C GLY A 416 -7.66 34.89 -16.24
N ASN A 417 -6.79 34.78 -17.26
CA ASN A 417 -5.70 35.72 -17.43
C ASN A 417 -6.22 37.03 -18.05
N THR A 418 -5.77 38.13 -17.55
CA THR A 418 -6.09 39.45 -18.11
C THR A 418 -4.89 39.99 -18.85
N SER A 419 -5.10 40.39 -20.13
CA SER A 419 -4.04 40.92 -20.97
C SER A 419 -3.59 42.30 -20.54
N ALA A 420 -2.45 42.74 -21.05
CA ALA A 420 -2.11 44.15 -21.09
C ALA A 420 -3.18 44.93 -21.87
N ALA A 421 -3.42 46.18 -21.49
CA ALA A 421 -4.35 47.06 -22.20
C ALA A 421 -3.65 47.67 -23.42
N THR A 422 -4.36 47.69 -24.58
CA THR A 422 -3.96 48.42 -25.76
C THR A 422 -4.68 49.75 -25.76
N SER A 423 -3.93 50.86 -25.81
CA SER A 423 -4.47 52.22 -25.93
C SER A 423 -4.71 52.57 -27.38
N PHE A 424 -5.83 53.19 -27.66
CA PHE A 424 -6.21 53.69 -29.00
C PHE A 424 -6.94 55.02 -28.84
N ASN A 425 -6.56 56.03 -29.64
CA ASN A 425 -7.18 57.33 -29.63
C ASN A 425 -7.67 57.73 -31.02
N PHE A 426 -8.83 58.34 -31.10
CA PHE A 426 -9.44 58.82 -32.31
C PHE A 426 -10.40 59.99 -32.00
N THR A 427 -10.79 60.73 -33.04
CA THR A 427 -11.79 61.79 -32.96
C THR A 427 -13.04 61.34 -33.65
N LEU A 428 -14.16 61.29 -32.93
CA LEU A 428 -15.49 61.12 -33.54
C LEU A 428 -16.04 62.48 -33.88
N ASP A 429 -16.39 62.71 -35.12
CA ASP A 429 -17.10 63.89 -35.61
C ASP A 429 -18.26 63.42 -36.48
N THR A 430 -19.47 63.62 -36.01
CA THR A 430 -20.70 63.11 -36.67
C THR A 430 -21.49 64.20 -37.41
N SER A 431 -20.95 65.46 -37.47
CA SER A 431 -21.68 66.57 -38.01
C SER A 431 -20.80 67.62 -38.69
N ALA A 432 -21.25 68.13 -39.83
CA ALA A 432 -20.63 69.29 -40.46
C ALA A 432 -21.59 70.50 -40.42
N ALA A 433 -21.07 71.61 -39.95
CA ALA A 433 -21.84 72.86 -39.92
C ALA A 433 -22.11 73.45 -41.36
N ALA A 434 -23.27 74.02 -41.61
CA ALA A 434 -23.53 74.64 -42.88
C ALA A 434 -22.71 75.94 -43.05
N PRO A 435 -21.95 76.13 -44.16
CA PRO A 435 -21.17 77.34 -44.34
C PRO A 435 -22.07 78.57 -44.55
N GLY A 436 -21.67 79.72 -43.99
CA GLY A 436 -22.29 81.02 -44.33
C GLY A 436 -21.75 81.51 -45.65
N VAL A 437 -22.61 82.08 -46.45
CA VAL A 437 -22.29 82.57 -47.82
C VAL A 437 -22.64 84.02 -47.93
N ALA A 438 -21.75 84.83 -48.42
CA ALA A 438 -21.93 86.24 -48.73
C ALA A 438 -21.14 86.64 -50.00
N LEU A 439 -21.35 87.78 -50.56
CA LEU A 439 -20.47 88.37 -51.58
C LEU A 439 -19.18 88.85 -50.89
N THR A 440 -18.02 88.68 -51.55
CA THR A 440 -16.77 89.29 -51.09
C THR A 440 -16.87 90.79 -51.10
N THR A 441 -17.51 91.32 -52.12
CA THR A 441 -17.83 92.75 -52.36
C THR A 441 -19.22 92.82 -52.97
N ASP A 442 -20.11 93.49 -52.28
CA ASP A 442 -21.42 93.93 -52.89
C ASP A 442 -21.20 95.31 -53.36
N SER A 443 -20.91 95.45 -54.69
CA SER A 443 -20.49 96.68 -55.33
C SER A 443 -21.69 97.44 -55.86
N GLY A 444 -21.52 98.77 -56.10
CA GLY A 444 -22.55 99.63 -56.62
C GLY A 444 -23.14 100.62 -55.64
N SER A 445 -24.36 101.00 -55.79
CA SER A 445 -25.02 102.04 -54.99
C SER A 445 -25.55 101.54 -53.66
N SER A 446 -25.68 100.26 -53.51
CA SER A 446 -26.12 99.54 -52.26
C SER A 446 -25.15 98.43 -51.97
N ALA A 447 -24.75 98.27 -50.73
CA ALA A 447 -23.88 97.14 -50.24
C ALA A 447 -24.67 96.00 -49.65
N SER A 448 -26.02 95.87 -50.01
CA SER A 448 -26.92 94.84 -49.46
C SER A 448 -28.06 94.43 -50.43
N ASP A 449 -27.96 94.80 -51.70
CA ASP A 449 -28.95 94.41 -52.68
C ASP A 449 -28.56 93.18 -53.48
N HIS A 450 -27.35 92.66 -53.23
CA HIS A 450 -26.77 91.48 -53.90
C HIS A 450 -26.62 91.68 -55.43
N VAL A 451 -26.50 92.93 -55.90
CA VAL A 451 -26.18 93.27 -57.31
C VAL A 451 -24.73 93.76 -57.32
N THR A 452 -23.86 93.03 -57.97
CA THR A 452 -22.43 93.26 -57.92
C THR A 452 -21.72 93.07 -59.25
N ASN A 453 -20.60 93.75 -59.46
CA ASN A 453 -19.71 93.48 -60.60
C ASN A 453 -18.54 92.53 -60.20
N VAL A 454 -18.55 91.97 -58.91
CA VAL A 454 -17.56 91.05 -58.40
C VAL A 454 -18.23 89.76 -57.94
N GLY A 455 -18.24 88.73 -58.80
CA GLY A 455 -18.95 87.46 -58.54
C GLY A 455 -18.24 86.46 -57.60
N THR A 456 -17.30 86.94 -56.80
CA THR A 456 -16.61 86.07 -55.79
C THR A 456 -17.38 86.00 -54.47
N LEU A 457 -17.50 84.78 -53.98
CA LEU A 457 -18.16 84.52 -52.71
C LEU A 457 -17.17 84.54 -51.52
N ASN A 458 -17.60 85.11 -50.43
CA ASN A 458 -16.93 85.00 -49.10
C ASN A 458 -17.68 83.94 -48.26
N LEU A 459 -16.96 82.91 -47.80
CA LEU A 459 -17.51 81.87 -47.00
C LEU A 459 -17.11 82.05 -45.56
N SER A 460 -18.00 81.80 -44.61
CA SER A 460 -17.74 81.78 -43.17
C SER A 460 -18.21 80.47 -42.60
N GLY A 461 -17.62 80.04 -41.42
CA GLY A 461 -17.98 78.80 -40.82
C GLY A 461 -17.54 77.53 -41.59
N VAL A 462 -16.58 77.68 -42.53
CA VAL A 462 -15.91 76.53 -43.15
C VAL A 462 -14.96 75.93 -42.18
N GLU A 463 -15.13 74.65 -41.92
CA GLU A 463 -14.27 73.85 -40.98
C GLU A 463 -12.88 73.66 -41.56
N SER A 464 -11.90 73.54 -40.67
CA SER A 464 -10.51 73.37 -41.11
C SER A 464 -10.32 72.05 -41.79
N GLY A 465 -9.80 72.06 -43.04
CA GLY A 465 -9.62 70.85 -43.87
C GLY A 465 -10.84 70.35 -44.60
N ALA A 466 -12.01 71.02 -44.43
CA ALA A 466 -13.24 70.66 -45.17
C ALA A 466 -13.14 70.93 -46.64
N THR A 467 -13.79 70.11 -47.45
CA THR A 467 -13.96 70.30 -48.88
C THR A 467 -15.26 71.04 -49.13
N VAL A 468 -15.15 72.30 -49.60
CA VAL A 468 -16.33 73.07 -49.99
C VAL A 468 -16.83 72.65 -51.40
N GLN A 469 -18.11 72.51 -51.49
CA GLN A 469 -18.81 72.17 -52.76
C GLN A 469 -19.90 73.19 -53.10
N TYR A 470 -20.02 73.47 -54.36
CA TYR A 470 -21.01 74.40 -54.95
C TYR A 470 -21.95 73.68 -55.93
N SER A 471 -23.20 74.00 -55.85
CA SER A 471 -24.20 73.56 -56.83
C SER A 471 -24.90 74.78 -57.38
N VAL A 472 -25.10 74.79 -58.72
CA VAL A 472 -25.86 75.82 -59.46
C VAL A 472 -27.18 75.25 -60.10
N ASP A 473 -27.48 74.01 -59.82
CA ASP A 473 -28.64 73.26 -60.32
C ASP A 473 -29.55 72.72 -59.18
N ASN A 474 -29.61 73.50 -58.05
CA ASN A 474 -30.43 73.20 -56.88
C ASN A 474 -30.04 71.86 -56.20
N GLY A 475 -28.78 71.52 -56.14
CA GLY A 475 -28.23 70.35 -55.41
C GLY A 475 -28.17 69.08 -56.27
N ALA A 476 -28.48 69.16 -57.59
CA ALA A 476 -28.41 67.96 -58.42
C ALA A 476 -26.98 67.52 -58.73
N HIS A 477 -26.07 68.46 -58.93
CA HIS A 477 -24.64 68.21 -59.10
C HIS A 477 -23.79 69.16 -58.18
N TRP A 478 -22.67 68.65 -57.66
CA TRP A 478 -21.80 69.39 -56.78
C TRP A 478 -20.39 69.43 -57.34
N ASN A 479 -19.77 70.64 -57.35
CA ASN A 479 -18.41 70.85 -57.80
C ASN A 479 -17.57 71.54 -56.70
N THR A 480 -16.27 71.34 -56.68
CA THR A 480 -15.36 71.98 -55.72
C THR A 480 -14.97 73.42 -56.11
N SER A 481 -15.45 73.93 -57.23
CA SER A 481 -15.24 75.30 -57.71
C SER A 481 -16.55 75.91 -58.16
N PHE A 482 -16.66 77.22 -58.02
CA PHE A 482 -17.78 78.04 -58.50
C PHE A 482 -17.23 79.19 -59.32
N SER A 483 -17.87 79.47 -60.45
CA SER A 483 -17.64 80.65 -61.24
C SER A 483 -19.00 81.32 -61.57
N ALA A 484 -19.18 82.54 -61.20
CA ALA A 484 -20.36 83.31 -61.44
C ALA A 484 -20.48 83.62 -62.91
N VAL A 485 -21.72 83.64 -63.42
CA VAL A 485 -22.07 84.02 -64.82
C VAL A 485 -22.85 85.35 -64.82
N GLU A 486 -22.82 86.07 -65.91
CA GLU A 486 -23.56 87.29 -66.07
C GLU A 486 -25.06 87.07 -65.84
N GLY A 487 -25.70 87.90 -65.06
CA GLY A 487 -27.08 87.77 -64.63
C GLY A 487 -27.26 87.12 -63.28
N VAL A 488 -28.46 86.56 -63.05
CA VAL A 488 -28.80 85.93 -61.74
C VAL A 488 -28.07 84.63 -61.54
N ASN A 489 -27.30 84.54 -60.42
CA ASN A 489 -26.63 83.35 -59.98
C ASN A 489 -27.35 82.83 -58.72
N ASN A 490 -27.93 81.60 -58.83
CA ASN A 490 -28.46 80.84 -57.68
C ASN A 490 -27.44 79.76 -57.33
N VAL A 491 -26.79 79.85 -56.22
CA VAL A 491 -25.74 78.91 -55.75
C VAL A 491 -26.11 78.30 -54.41
N GLN A 492 -25.96 76.98 -54.28
CA GLN A 492 -25.97 76.28 -53.04
C GLN A 492 -24.54 75.94 -52.69
N VAL A 493 -24.15 76.13 -51.38
CA VAL A 493 -22.83 75.82 -50.89
C VAL A 493 -22.97 74.91 -49.74
N ARG A 494 -22.22 73.79 -49.71
CA ARG A 494 -22.04 72.86 -48.57
C ARG A 494 -20.61 72.56 -48.38
N GLN A 495 -20.27 71.96 -47.22
CA GLN A 495 -18.93 71.41 -46.98
C GLN A 495 -19.05 69.94 -46.68
N ILE A 496 -17.97 69.21 -46.98
CA ILE A 496 -17.69 67.87 -46.47
C ILE A 496 -16.50 68.05 -45.54
N ASP A 497 -16.65 67.72 -44.21
CA ASP A 497 -15.61 67.85 -43.22
C ASP A 497 -14.49 66.79 -43.38
N VAL A 498 -13.49 66.80 -42.53
CA VAL A 498 -12.39 65.82 -42.52
C VAL A 498 -12.89 64.42 -42.20
N ALA A 499 -13.94 64.29 -41.36
CA ALA A 499 -14.57 63.00 -40.96
C ALA A 499 -15.49 62.44 -42.04
N GLY A 500 -15.83 63.23 -43.09
CA GLY A 500 -16.69 62.83 -44.22
C GLY A 500 -18.15 63.17 -44.01
N ASN A 501 -18.53 63.97 -43.01
CA ASN A 501 -19.89 64.44 -42.87
C ASN A 501 -20.19 65.51 -43.95
N THR A 502 -21.38 65.49 -44.50
CA THR A 502 -21.82 66.50 -45.44
C THR A 502 -22.81 67.46 -44.79
N SER A 503 -22.48 68.74 -44.75
CA SER A 503 -23.33 69.77 -44.15
C SER A 503 -24.67 69.94 -44.93
N ALA A 504 -25.62 70.58 -44.28
CA ALA A 504 -26.74 71.17 -45.00
C ALA A 504 -26.22 72.24 -46.00
N ALA A 505 -26.94 72.37 -47.14
CA ALA A 505 -26.59 73.37 -48.15
C ALA A 505 -27.16 74.77 -47.79
N THR A 506 -26.32 75.79 -47.84
CA THR A 506 -26.74 77.20 -47.72
C THR A 506 -27.01 77.72 -49.11
N SER A 507 -28.22 78.18 -49.37
CA SER A 507 -28.62 78.82 -50.65
C SER A 507 -28.33 80.32 -50.65
N PHE A 508 -27.70 80.79 -51.65
CA PHE A 508 -27.41 82.22 -51.84
C PHE A 508 -27.71 82.65 -53.26
N SER A 509 -28.37 83.82 -53.46
CA SER A 509 -28.71 84.35 -54.73
C SER A 509 -28.17 85.77 -54.91
N PHE A 510 -27.55 86.08 -56.05
CA PHE A 510 -27.03 87.40 -56.35
C PHE A 510 -27.08 87.62 -57.90
N THR A 511 -27.03 88.87 -58.33
CA THR A 511 -26.93 89.26 -59.75
C THR A 511 -25.51 89.78 -60.04
N LEU A 512 -24.86 89.13 -60.99
CA LEU A 512 -23.57 89.62 -61.52
C LEU A 512 -23.87 90.54 -62.72
N ASP A 513 -23.43 91.78 -62.61
CA ASP A 513 -23.51 92.74 -63.71
C ASP A 513 -22.12 93.38 -63.92
N THR A 514 -21.39 92.91 -64.92
CA THR A 514 -20.05 93.36 -65.26
C THR A 514 -20.02 94.35 -66.40
N SER A 515 -21.22 94.73 -66.93
CA SER A 515 -21.37 95.61 -68.10
C SER A 515 -22.31 96.77 -67.84
N ALA A 516 -21.88 98.01 -68.05
CA ALA A 516 -22.78 99.14 -68.13
C ALA A 516 -23.14 99.42 -69.57
N ALA A 517 -24.45 99.48 -69.86
CA ALA A 517 -24.86 99.88 -71.15
C ALA A 517 -24.46 101.35 -71.46
N ALA A 518 -23.89 101.59 -72.60
CA ALA A 518 -23.59 102.92 -73.00
C ALA A 518 -24.85 103.78 -72.99
N PRO A 519 -24.86 104.98 -72.42
CA PRO A 519 -26.00 105.83 -72.41
C PRO A 519 -26.35 106.25 -73.87
N GLY A 520 -27.56 106.03 -74.35
CA GLY A 520 -28.06 106.54 -75.61
C GLY A 520 -28.27 108.06 -75.48
N VAL A 521 -27.50 108.83 -76.21
CA VAL A 521 -27.72 110.27 -76.32
C VAL A 521 -28.60 110.52 -77.55
N ALA A 522 -29.75 110.99 -77.32
CA ALA A 522 -30.64 111.48 -78.37
C ALA A 522 -30.88 113.00 -78.15
N LEU A 523 -30.64 113.76 -79.12
CA LEU A 523 -31.02 115.16 -79.09
C LEU A 523 -32.53 115.28 -79.17
N THR A 524 -33.20 115.86 -78.18
CA THR A 524 -34.62 116.01 -78.06
C THR A 524 -35.16 117.14 -78.91
N THR A 525 -34.35 118.04 -79.44
CA THR A 525 -34.75 119.09 -80.38
C THR A 525 -33.55 119.50 -81.22
N ASP A 526 -33.64 119.29 -82.48
CA ASP A 526 -32.80 119.95 -83.44
C ASP A 526 -33.63 121.13 -84.01
N SER A 527 -33.32 122.27 -83.56
CA SER A 527 -33.93 123.54 -84.07
C SER A 527 -32.84 124.40 -84.72
N GLY A 528 -32.59 124.09 -85.83
CA GLY A 528 -31.70 124.94 -86.59
C GLY A 528 -32.05 125.06 -88.02
N SER A 529 -32.57 126.11 -88.37
CA SER A 529 -32.80 126.45 -89.78
C SER A 529 -31.46 126.91 -90.35
N SER A 530 -30.99 126.15 -91.23
CA SER A 530 -29.95 126.67 -92.07
C SER A 530 -30.51 127.09 -93.41
N THR A 531 -30.38 128.21 -93.63
CA THR A 531 -30.64 128.81 -94.93
C THR A 531 -29.36 128.94 -95.75
N SER A 532 -29.37 128.44 -96.86
CA SER A 532 -28.64 128.64 -98.11
C SER A 532 -27.57 127.62 -98.38
#